data_834834a4e09d67824f532b02b2dbb971
#
_entry.id   834834a4e09d67824f532b02b2dbb971
#
_cell.length_a   1.000
_cell.length_b   1.000
_cell.length_c   1.000
_cell.angle_alpha   90.00
_cell.angle_beta   90.00
_cell.angle_gamma   90.00
#
_symmetry.space_group_name_H-M   'P 1'
#
loop_
_entity.id
_entity.type
_entity.pdbx_description
1 polymer ?
#
loop_
_entity_poly.entity_id
_entity_poly.type
_entity_poly.pdbx_seq_one_letter_code
_entity_poly.pdbx_strand_id
1 'polypeptide(L)'
;VLYGVDGLILDTFSEDYRILDGTFDKDKFQSGGYILVEAAEGAEELEKETQPTYSVGDMVDLNGQQYEVMGIVANITAITEGVNSDTANFLSFYLPADTFREMYPENTMRKMFFDVSDEFQAQAEQMLIDYRNDADKSLTFTSKNTLAEHYQEQTRANTITGFSISVIIAFVGILNFINSMVTAIVSRQKEFAMIQSIGMTKRQLRSM
;
A
#
# COMPACT_ATOMS: atom_id res chain seq x y z
N VAL A 1 -22.33 0.12 -4.50
CA VAL A 1 -21.73 1.28 -5.22
C VAL A 1 -21.57 0.92 -6.69
N LEU A 2 -21.78 1.89 -7.59
CA LEU A 2 -21.62 1.70 -9.04
C LEU A 2 -20.42 2.49 -9.53
N TYR A 3 -19.58 1.86 -10.33
CA TYR A 3 -18.43 2.48 -10.98
C TYR A 3 -18.49 2.30 -12.49
N GLY A 4 -18.45 3.42 -13.22
CA GLY A 4 -18.20 3.40 -14.65
C GLY A 4 -16.70 3.35 -14.91
N VAL A 5 -16.22 2.34 -15.62
CA VAL A 5 -14.79 2.10 -15.86
C VAL A 5 -14.45 2.06 -17.33
N ASP A 6 -13.28 2.60 -17.69
CA ASP A 6 -12.80 2.75 -19.06
C ASP A 6 -11.26 2.77 -19.12
N GLY A 7 -10.71 2.77 -20.32
CA GLY A 7 -9.29 2.96 -20.58
C GLY A 7 -8.38 1.92 -19.91
N LEU A 8 -7.31 2.39 -19.31
CA LEU A 8 -6.29 1.54 -18.67
C LEU A 8 -6.84 0.64 -17.56
N ILE A 9 -7.91 1.05 -16.89
CA ILE A 9 -8.52 0.22 -15.83
C ILE A 9 -9.07 -1.09 -16.40
N LEU A 10 -9.61 -1.08 -17.61
CA LEU A 10 -10.09 -2.32 -18.26
C LEU A 10 -8.96 -3.32 -18.51
N ASP A 11 -7.75 -2.82 -18.75
CA ASP A 11 -6.60 -3.69 -18.97
C ASP A 11 -6.17 -4.38 -17.67
N THR A 12 -6.40 -3.75 -16.51
CA THR A 12 -6.12 -4.38 -15.21
C THR A 12 -7.03 -5.57 -14.90
N PHE A 13 -8.25 -5.60 -15.42
CA PHE A 13 -9.14 -6.76 -15.26
C PHE A 13 -8.70 -7.97 -16.10
N SER A 14 -7.90 -7.75 -17.13
CA SER A 14 -7.36 -8.84 -17.97
C SER A 14 -6.23 -9.60 -17.25
N GLU A 15 -5.74 -9.13 -16.12
CA GLU A 15 -4.71 -9.79 -15.34
C GLU A 15 -5.34 -10.87 -14.43
N ASP A 16 -4.86 -12.10 -14.53
CA ASP A 16 -5.43 -13.30 -13.90
C ASP A 16 -5.68 -13.16 -12.39
N TYR A 17 -4.87 -12.41 -11.67
CA TYR A 17 -5.02 -12.26 -10.22
C TYR A 17 -6.17 -11.35 -9.80
N ARG A 18 -6.81 -10.65 -10.74
CA ARG A 18 -7.95 -9.77 -10.46
C ARG A 18 -9.29 -10.47 -10.59
N ILE A 19 -9.39 -11.50 -11.41
CA ILE A 19 -10.60 -12.29 -11.61
C ILE A 19 -10.59 -13.47 -10.65
N LEU A 20 -11.52 -13.48 -9.72
CA LEU A 20 -11.68 -14.53 -8.73
C LEU A 20 -12.60 -15.66 -9.22
N ASP A 21 -13.60 -15.32 -10.02
CA ASP A 21 -14.50 -16.28 -10.69
C ASP A 21 -14.98 -15.69 -12.02
N GLY A 22 -15.21 -16.54 -12.99
CA GLY A 22 -15.60 -16.13 -14.34
C GLY A 22 -14.43 -15.78 -15.24
N THR A 23 -14.70 -14.95 -16.23
CA THR A 23 -13.70 -14.47 -17.20
C THR A 23 -13.99 -13.03 -17.57
N PHE A 24 -12.97 -12.27 -17.93
CA PHE A 24 -13.14 -10.93 -18.45
C PHE A 24 -12.87 -10.91 -19.96
N ASP A 25 -13.91 -10.53 -20.72
CA ASP A 25 -13.84 -10.26 -22.15
C ASP A 25 -14.15 -8.76 -22.35
N LYS A 26 -13.14 -8.00 -22.75
CA LYS A 26 -13.22 -6.55 -22.88
C LYS A 26 -14.29 -6.10 -23.87
N ASP A 27 -14.35 -6.77 -25.04
CA ASP A 27 -15.31 -6.39 -26.10
C ASP A 27 -16.75 -6.71 -25.66
N LYS A 28 -16.94 -7.87 -25.04
CA LYS A 28 -18.24 -8.27 -24.49
C LYS A 28 -18.68 -7.34 -23.35
N PHE A 29 -17.76 -6.97 -22.46
CA PHE A 29 -18.04 -6.02 -21.39
C PHE A 29 -18.45 -4.66 -21.94
N GLN A 30 -17.70 -4.13 -22.91
CA GLN A 30 -18.01 -2.83 -23.55
C GLN A 30 -19.31 -2.81 -24.34
N SER A 31 -19.90 -3.97 -24.66
CA SER A 31 -21.23 -4.03 -25.29
C SER A 31 -22.37 -3.49 -24.42
N GLY A 32 -22.13 -3.28 -23.13
CA GLY A 32 -23.05 -2.62 -22.20
C GLY A 32 -24.10 -3.54 -21.56
N GLY A 33 -24.04 -4.86 -21.80
CA GLY A 33 -24.97 -5.84 -21.20
C GLY A 33 -24.39 -6.59 -19.99
N TYR A 34 -23.15 -6.36 -19.65
CA TYR A 34 -22.39 -7.12 -18.66
C TYR A 34 -21.80 -6.22 -17.58
N ILE A 35 -21.67 -6.81 -16.37
CA ILE A 35 -21.05 -6.17 -15.21
C ILE A 35 -20.01 -7.09 -14.57
N LEU A 36 -19.07 -6.49 -13.85
CA LEU A 36 -18.24 -7.20 -12.88
C LEU A 36 -18.71 -6.86 -11.47
N VAL A 37 -18.63 -7.83 -10.57
CA VAL A 37 -19.03 -7.67 -9.17
C VAL A 37 -17.80 -7.84 -8.29
N GLU A 38 -17.59 -6.92 -7.37
CA GLU A 38 -16.51 -7.03 -6.40
C GLU A 38 -16.85 -8.10 -5.35
N ALA A 39 -15.89 -8.99 -5.08
CA ALA A 39 -16.02 -9.93 -3.97
C ALA A 39 -15.96 -9.17 -2.64
N ALA A 40 -16.80 -9.56 -1.69
CA ALA A 40 -16.75 -9.05 -0.33
C ALA A 40 -15.55 -9.69 0.41
N GLU A 41 -14.34 -9.24 0.09
CA GLU A 41 -13.13 -9.65 0.80
C GLU A 41 -13.00 -8.91 2.13
N GLY A 42 -12.82 -9.66 3.23
CA GLY A 42 -12.57 -9.09 4.56
C GLY A 42 -13.80 -8.77 5.40
N ALA A 43 -15.01 -9.00 4.90
CA ALA A 43 -16.20 -8.95 5.74
C ALA A 43 -16.14 -10.07 6.80
N GLU A 44 -16.41 -9.74 8.07
CA GLU A 44 -16.57 -10.75 9.11
C GLU A 44 -17.68 -11.74 8.71
N GLU A 45 -17.63 -12.99 9.22
CA GLU A 45 -18.58 -14.05 8.80
C GLU A 45 -20.05 -13.63 8.94
N LEU A 46 -20.38 -12.82 9.95
CA LEU A 46 -21.73 -12.28 10.15
C LEU A 46 -22.17 -11.29 9.04
N GLU A 47 -21.23 -10.57 8.42
CA GLU A 47 -21.53 -9.61 7.35
C GLU A 47 -21.71 -10.30 6.00
N LYS A 48 -21.04 -11.44 5.79
CA LYS A 48 -21.23 -12.27 4.59
C LYS A 48 -22.62 -12.88 4.49
N GLU A 49 -23.26 -13.18 5.62
CA GLU A 49 -24.63 -13.71 5.65
C GLU A 49 -25.70 -12.66 5.28
N THR A 50 -25.39 -11.37 5.39
CA THR A 50 -26.32 -10.27 5.13
C THR A 50 -26.16 -9.61 3.76
N GLN A 51 -25.07 -9.83 3.07
CA GLN A 51 -24.84 -9.29 1.72
C GLN A 51 -25.33 -10.27 0.64
N PRO A 52 -26.01 -9.76 -0.41
CA PRO A 52 -26.38 -10.60 -1.53
C PRO A 52 -25.11 -11.15 -2.20
N THR A 53 -25.04 -12.46 -2.32
CA THR A 53 -23.95 -13.15 -3.04
C THR A 53 -24.36 -13.32 -4.50
N TYR A 54 -23.54 -12.86 -5.42
CA TYR A 54 -23.73 -13.01 -6.84
C TYR A 54 -22.79 -14.08 -7.40
N SER A 55 -23.27 -14.78 -8.40
CA SER A 55 -22.52 -15.76 -9.17
C SER A 55 -22.41 -15.33 -10.63
N VAL A 56 -21.41 -15.84 -11.31
CA VAL A 56 -21.26 -15.62 -12.77
C VAL A 56 -22.52 -16.12 -13.51
N GLY A 57 -23.05 -15.28 -14.37
CA GLY A 57 -24.31 -15.53 -15.11
C GLY A 57 -25.58 -15.06 -14.42
N ASP A 58 -25.50 -14.59 -13.17
CA ASP A 58 -26.67 -14.00 -12.51
C ASP A 58 -27.07 -12.69 -13.21
N MET A 59 -28.41 -12.43 -13.19
CA MET A 59 -28.96 -11.18 -13.71
C MET A 59 -29.17 -10.20 -12.56
N VAL A 60 -28.61 -9.01 -12.70
CA VAL A 60 -28.69 -7.93 -11.70
C VAL A 60 -29.47 -6.77 -12.28
N ASP A 61 -30.49 -6.30 -11.56
CA ASP A 61 -31.20 -5.07 -11.91
C ASP A 61 -30.45 -3.86 -11.35
N LEU A 62 -30.01 -3.01 -12.26
CA LEU A 62 -29.41 -1.72 -11.93
C LEU A 62 -30.22 -0.62 -12.59
N ASN A 63 -30.94 0.13 -11.77
CA ASN A 63 -31.78 1.25 -12.22
C ASN A 63 -32.87 0.86 -13.26
N GLY A 64 -33.43 -0.36 -13.15
CA GLY A 64 -34.47 -0.85 -14.04
C GLY A 64 -33.94 -1.52 -15.33
N GLN A 65 -32.66 -1.68 -15.48
CA GLN A 65 -32.03 -2.40 -16.56
C GLN A 65 -31.30 -3.65 -16.04
N GLN A 66 -31.44 -4.75 -16.78
CA GLN A 66 -30.85 -6.04 -16.41
C GLN A 66 -29.46 -6.20 -17.00
N TYR A 67 -28.50 -6.61 -16.17
CA TYR A 67 -27.11 -6.85 -16.52
C TYR A 67 -26.71 -8.27 -16.10
N GLU A 68 -25.96 -8.95 -16.93
CA GLU A 68 -25.40 -10.27 -16.61
C GLU A 68 -24.04 -10.11 -15.91
N VAL A 69 -23.85 -10.83 -14.81
CA VAL A 69 -22.56 -10.90 -14.11
C VAL A 69 -21.57 -11.68 -14.95
N MET A 70 -20.57 -11.00 -15.50
CA MET A 70 -19.50 -11.60 -16.31
C MET A 70 -18.44 -12.27 -15.46
N GLY A 71 -18.13 -11.66 -14.30
CA GLY A 71 -17.11 -12.17 -13.40
C GLY A 71 -17.17 -11.52 -12.03
N ILE A 72 -16.54 -12.22 -11.08
CA ILE A 72 -16.32 -11.73 -9.72
C ILE A 72 -14.86 -11.28 -9.62
N VAL A 73 -14.64 -10.07 -9.14
CA VAL A 73 -13.31 -9.44 -9.12
C VAL A 73 -12.86 -9.11 -7.71
N ALA A 74 -11.56 -9.11 -7.50
CA ALA A 74 -10.95 -8.60 -6.28
C ALA A 74 -11.09 -7.08 -6.21
N ASN A 75 -11.07 -6.51 -5.01
CA ASN A 75 -11.10 -5.07 -4.80
C ASN A 75 -9.99 -4.36 -5.58
N ILE A 76 -10.35 -3.30 -6.29
CA ILE A 76 -9.42 -2.45 -7.00
C ILE A 76 -9.24 -1.15 -6.20
N THR A 77 -8.33 -1.16 -5.25
CA THR A 77 -8.03 -0.03 -4.37
C THR A 77 -7.82 1.28 -5.15
N ALA A 78 -7.17 1.21 -6.32
CA ALA A 78 -6.99 2.40 -7.16
C ALA A 78 -8.30 3.09 -7.56
N ILE A 79 -9.39 2.34 -7.72
CA ILE A 79 -10.72 2.87 -8.03
C ILE A 79 -11.44 3.30 -6.76
N THR A 80 -11.38 2.47 -5.72
CA THR A 80 -12.17 2.62 -4.49
C THR A 80 -11.53 3.57 -3.47
N GLU A 81 -10.23 3.84 -3.58
CA GLU A 81 -9.50 4.74 -2.67
C GLU A 81 -10.19 6.11 -2.55
N GLY A 82 -10.41 6.56 -1.30
CA GLY A 82 -11.11 7.80 -0.99
C GLY A 82 -12.65 7.70 -1.03
N VAL A 83 -13.22 6.52 -1.23
CA VAL A 83 -14.56 6.19 -0.74
C VAL A 83 -14.42 5.93 0.75
N ASN A 84 -15.17 6.64 1.60
CA ASN A 84 -15.06 6.53 3.06
C ASN A 84 -15.04 5.05 3.48
N SER A 85 -14.14 4.70 4.39
CA SER A 85 -14.01 3.34 4.95
C SER A 85 -15.28 2.82 5.64
N ASP A 86 -16.21 3.71 5.98
CA ASP A 86 -17.55 3.34 6.46
C ASP A 86 -18.38 2.63 5.39
N THR A 87 -17.90 2.59 4.14
CA THR A 87 -18.52 1.85 3.03
C THR A 87 -17.94 0.45 2.83
N ALA A 88 -17.15 -0.06 3.76
CA ALA A 88 -16.56 -1.41 3.70
C ALA A 88 -17.60 -2.53 3.50
N ASN A 89 -18.89 -2.22 3.74
CA ASN A 89 -20.01 -3.14 3.61
C ASN A 89 -20.82 -2.95 2.32
N PHE A 90 -20.38 -2.14 1.36
CA PHE A 90 -21.11 -1.95 0.12
C PHE A 90 -20.54 -2.80 -1.00
N LEU A 91 -21.44 -3.57 -1.60
CA LEU A 91 -21.16 -4.29 -2.83
C LEU A 91 -20.86 -3.32 -3.96
N SER A 92 -19.77 -3.53 -4.66
CA SER A 92 -19.34 -2.69 -5.79
C SER A 92 -19.62 -3.41 -7.12
N PHE A 93 -20.18 -2.65 -8.05
CA PHE A 93 -20.42 -3.11 -9.41
C PHE A 93 -19.64 -2.23 -10.37
N TYR A 94 -18.99 -2.85 -11.32
CA TYR A 94 -18.26 -2.18 -12.38
C TYR A 94 -18.97 -2.39 -13.71
N LEU A 95 -19.22 -1.32 -14.43
CA LEU A 95 -19.85 -1.33 -15.74
C LEU A 95 -19.09 -0.40 -16.69
N PRO A 96 -19.31 -0.52 -18.01
CA PRO A 96 -18.66 0.36 -18.96
C PRO A 96 -18.98 1.83 -18.67
N ALA A 97 -17.97 2.71 -18.81
CA ALA A 97 -18.15 4.13 -18.51
C ALA A 97 -19.24 4.79 -19.37
N ASP A 98 -19.44 4.37 -20.61
CA ASP A 98 -20.48 4.89 -21.47
C ASP A 98 -21.87 4.49 -20.96
N THR A 99 -22.07 3.23 -20.58
CA THR A 99 -23.32 2.77 -19.94
C THR A 99 -23.60 3.53 -18.65
N PHE A 100 -22.56 3.76 -17.83
CA PHE A 100 -22.70 4.54 -16.60
C PHE A 100 -23.10 6.00 -16.88
N ARG A 101 -22.51 6.64 -17.89
CA ARG A 101 -22.85 8.03 -18.27
C ARG A 101 -24.29 8.15 -18.80
N GLU A 102 -24.77 7.14 -19.51
CA GLU A 102 -26.18 7.10 -19.94
C GLU A 102 -27.16 7.03 -18.77
N MET A 103 -26.80 6.24 -17.73
CA MET A 103 -27.60 6.12 -16.51
C MET A 103 -27.54 7.36 -15.62
N TYR A 104 -26.38 8.03 -15.57
CA TYR A 104 -26.11 9.15 -14.69
C TYR A 104 -25.39 10.29 -15.41
N PRO A 105 -26.07 11.01 -16.31
CA PRO A 105 -25.45 12.04 -17.15
C PRO A 105 -24.91 13.26 -16.37
N GLU A 106 -25.43 13.50 -15.17
CA GLU A 106 -24.98 14.60 -14.30
C GLU A 106 -23.69 14.26 -13.52
N ASN A 107 -23.25 12.99 -13.54
CA ASN A 107 -22.06 12.60 -12.83
C ASN A 107 -20.79 13.01 -13.55
N THR A 108 -19.83 13.49 -12.76
CA THR A 108 -18.51 13.89 -13.24
C THR A 108 -17.51 12.75 -13.13
N MET A 109 -16.47 12.80 -13.94
CA MET A 109 -15.32 11.89 -13.83
C MET A 109 -14.64 12.07 -12.47
N ARG A 110 -14.46 10.98 -11.75
CA ARG A 110 -13.85 10.98 -10.42
C ARG A 110 -12.34 10.82 -10.45
N LYS A 111 -11.86 9.88 -11.24
CA LYS A 111 -10.44 9.56 -11.39
C LYS A 111 -10.12 9.34 -12.86
N MET A 112 -8.93 9.72 -13.26
CA MET A 112 -8.38 9.47 -14.59
C MET A 112 -7.02 8.80 -14.43
N PHE A 113 -6.83 7.71 -15.15
CA PHE A 113 -5.56 7.00 -15.23
C PHE A 113 -5.01 7.16 -16.64
N PHE A 114 -3.76 7.51 -16.73
CA PHE A 114 -3.08 7.59 -18.01
C PHE A 114 -1.62 7.19 -17.84
N ASP A 115 -1.05 6.63 -18.89
CA ASP A 115 0.36 6.29 -18.95
C ASP A 115 1.10 7.29 -19.81
N VAL A 116 2.35 7.56 -19.43
CA VAL A 116 3.23 8.49 -20.12
C VAL A 116 4.60 7.84 -20.23
N SER A 117 5.20 7.91 -21.42
CA SER A 117 6.57 7.41 -21.58
C SER A 117 7.53 8.10 -20.63
N ASP A 118 8.56 7.39 -20.20
CA ASP A 118 9.56 7.87 -19.21
C ASP A 118 10.17 9.22 -19.59
N GLU A 119 10.31 9.50 -20.89
CA GLU A 119 10.84 10.77 -21.42
C GLU A 119 9.97 11.97 -21.09
N PHE A 120 8.63 11.79 -21.04
CA PHE A 120 7.65 12.87 -20.83
C PHE A 120 7.09 12.90 -19.41
N GLN A 121 7.51 12.03 -18.52
CA GLN A 121 6.99 11.96 -17.15
C GLN A 121 7.10 13.28 -16.39
N ALA A 122 8.28 13.91 -16.40
CA ALA A 122 8.49 15.18 -15.71
C ALA A 122 7.66 16.31 -16.30
N GLN A 123 7.47 16.31 -17.62
CA GLN A 123 6.67 17.34 -18.30
C GLN A 123 5.18 17.16 -17.98
N ALA A 124 4.68 15.93 -17.96
CA ALA A 124 3.30 15.64 -17.61
C ALA A 124 3.01 15.99 -16.14
N GLU A 125 3.93 15.70 -15.23
CA GLU A 125 3.81 16.07 -13.83
C GLU A 125 3.78 17.58 -13.63
N GLN A 126 4.64 18.33 -14.31
CA GLN A 126 4.64 19.79 -14.27
C GLN A 126 3.33 20.36 -14.82
N MET A 127 2.82 19.80 -15.91
CA MET A 127 1.53 20.19 -16.48
C MET A 127 0.37 20.01 -15.48
N LEU A 128 0.35 18.91 -14.73
CA LEU A 128 -0.65 18.66 -13.70
C LEU A 128 -0.52 19.63 -12.53
N ILE A 129 0.70 19.97 -12.12
CA ILE A 129 0.99 20.97 -11.10
C ILE A 129 0.46 22.34 -11.52
N ASP A 130 0.76 22.75 -12.75
CA ASP A 130 0.33 24.03 -13.31
C ASP A 130 -1.21 24.08 -13.42
N TYR A 131 -1.83 23.02 -13.93
CA TYR A 131 -3.29 22.91 -14.01
C TYR A 131 -3.95 23.01 -12.63
N ARG A 132 -3.41 22.31 -11.63
CA ARG A 132 -3.91 22.39 -10.25
C ARG A 132 -3.81 23.81 -9.70
N ASN A 133 -2.73 24.52 -9.97
CA ASN A 133 -2.50 25.87 -9.44
C ASN A 133 -3.38 26.91 -10.12
N ASP A 134 -3.61 26.78 -11.42
CA ASP A 134 -4.25 27.79 -12.25
C ASP A 134 -5.75 27.53 -12.47
N ALA A 135 -6.15 26.26 -12.62
CA ALA A 135 -7.51 25.91 -13.04
C ALA A 135 -8.31 25.20 -11.94
N ASP A 136 -7.76 24.21 -11.28
CA ASP A 136 -8.50 23.40 -10.29
C ASP A 136 -7.64 23.05 -9.07
N LYS A 137 -7.78 23.83 -8.01
CA LYS A 137 -7.08 23.60 -6.74
C LYS A 137 -7.50 22.34 -5.99
N SER A 138 -8.61 21.73 -6.37
CA SER A 138 -9.09 20.48 -5.77
C SER A 138 -8.47 19.24 -6.43
N LEU A 139 -7.80 19.42 -7.58
CA LEU A 139 -7.12 18.32 -8.27
C LEU A 139 -6.04 17.70 -7.38
N THR A 140 -6.17 16.44 -7.12
CA THR A 140 -5.13 15.60 -6.52
C THR A 140 -4.61 14.63 -7.57
N PHE A 141 -3.32 14.45 -7.65
CA PHE A 141 -2.72 13.48 -8.55
C PHE A 141 -1.59 12.72 -7.84
N THR A 142 -1.37 11.51 -8.28
CA THR A 142 -0.29 10.65 -7.81
C THR A 142 0.53 10.23 -9.02
N SER A 143 1.81 10.52 -9.02
CA SER A 143 2.76 10.08 -10.04
C SER A 143 3.66 8.95 -9.52
N LYS A 144 4.32 8.25 -10.42
CA LYS A 144 5.35 7.28 -10.08
C LYS A 144 6.47 7.90 -9.22
N ASN A 145 6.82 9.17 -9.49
CA ASN A 145 7.84 9.88 -8.74
C ASN A 145 7.37 10.21 -7.32
N THR A 146 6.14 10.72 -7.16
CA THR A 146 5.60 11.02 -5.82
C THR A 146 5.47 9.77 -4.96
N LEU A 147 5.09 8.63 -5.55
CA LEU A 147 5.07 7.33 -4.85
C LEU A 147 6.47 6.89 -4.44
N ALA A 148 7.46 7.04 -5.32
CA ALA A 148 8.84 6.69 -5.02
C ALA A 148 9.43 7.57 -3.90
N GLU A 149 9.14 8.88 -3.92
CA GLU A 149 9.54 9.82 -2.86
C GLU A 149 8.93 9.45 -1.51
N HIS A 150 7.63 9.21 -1.45
CA HIS A 150 6.95 8.77 -0.23
C HIS A 150 7.54 7.46 0.33
N TYR A 151 7.82 6.50 -0.55
CA TYR A 151 8.45 5.25 -0.14
C TYR A 151 9.86 5.47 0.42
N GLN A 152 10.65 6.33 -0.23
CA GLN A 152 11.99 6.67 0.25
C GLN A 152 11.97 7.40 1.59
N GLU A 153 11.06 8.36 1.79
CA GLU A 153 10.89 9.06 3.05
C GLU A 153 10.50 8.10 4.19
N GLN A 154 9.56 7.20 3.94
CA GLN A 154 9.15 6.19 4.91
C GLN A 154 10.29 5.22 5.27
N THR A 155 11.04 4.77 4.26
CA THR A 155 12.20 3.89 4.46
C THR A 155 13.31 4.61 5.24
N ARG A 156 13.55 5.89 4.95
CA ARG A 156 14.52 6.72 5.67
C ARG A 156 14.14 6.88 7.15
N ALA A 157 12.87 7.15 7.44
CA ALA A 157 12.38 7.27 8.81
C ALA A 157 12.59 5.96 9.60
N ASN A 158 12.25 4.83 9.00
CA ASN A 158 12.45 3.50 9.60
C ASN A 158 13.94 3.19 9.82
N THR A 159 14.80 3.55 8.88
CA THR A 159 16.25 3.36 8.98
C THR A 159 16.83 4.19 10.11
N ILE A 160 16.46 5.46 10.24
CA ILE A 160 16.92 6.34 11.33
C ILE A 160 16.49 5.79 12.69
N THR A 161 15.23 5.34 12.81
CA THR A 161 14.71 4.75 14.05
C THR A 161 15.48 3.48 14.42
N GLY A 162 15.68 2.56 13.48
CA GLY A 162 16.42 1.32 13.68
C GLY A 162 17.88 1.57 14.07
N PHE A 163 18.53 2.52 13.41
CA PHE A 163 19.90 2.93 13.75
C PHE A 163 20.00 3.50 15.17
N SER A 164 19.06 4.37 15.56
CA SER A 164 19.02 4.96 16.89
C SER A 164 18.90 3.90 18.00
N ILE A 165 18.02 2.92 17.81
CA ILE A 165 17.86 1.80 18.75
C ILE A 165 19.15 0.96 18.79
N SER A 166 19.77 0.70 17.66
CA SER A 166 21.03 -0.07 17.59
C SER A 166 22.16 0.62 18.34
N VAL A 167 22.27 1.94 18.23
CA VAL A 167 23.28 2.73 18.97
C VAL A 167 23.05 2.64 20.49
N ILE A 168 21.80 2.72 20.95
CA ILE A 168 21.48 2.58 22.38
C ILE A 168 21.87 1.20 22.88
N ILE A 169 21.53 0.13 22.15
CA ILE A 169 21.89 -1.25 22.53
C ILE A 169 23.40 -1.44 22.57
N ALA A 170 24.12 -0.92 21.57
CA ALA A 170 25.57 -0.96 21.55
C ALA A 170 26.19 -0.24 22.76
N PHE A 171 25.66 0.91 23.13
CA PHE A 171 26.11 1.68 24.29
C PHE A 171 25.89 0.91 25.61
N VAL A 172 24.72 0.28 25.78
CA VAL A 172 24.44 -0.57 26.94
C VAL A 172 25.41 -1.78 26.99
N GLY A 173 25.69 -2.39 25.84
CA GLY A 173 26.67 -3.48 25.74
C GLY A 173 28.08 -3.06 26.18
N ILE A 174 28.53 -1.87 25.73
CA ILE A 174 29.82 -1.33 26.14
C ILE A 174 29.86 -1.06 27.63
N LEU A 175 28.81 -0.47 28.23
CA LEU A 175 28.74 -0.22 29.66
C LEU A 175 28.79 -1.53 30.48
N ASN A 176 28.05 -2.55 30.05
CA ASN A 176 28.08 -3.86 30.70
C ASN A 176 29.47 -4.51 30.61
N PHE A 177 30.14 -4.39 29.45
CA PHE A 177 31.52 -4.89 29.29
C PHE A 177 32.48 -4.17 30.24
N ILE A 178 32.43 -2.83 30.32
CA ILE A 178 33.27 -2.03 31.22
C ILE A 178 33.00 -2.44 32.68
N ASN A 179 31.75 -2.59 33.09
CA ASN A 179 31.37 -2.98 34.43
C ASN A 179 31.93 -4.39 34.81
N SER A 180 31.80 -5.35 33.90
CA SER A 180 32.36 -6.71 34.07
C SER A 180 33.88 -6.66 34.19
N MET A 181 34.54 -5.83 33.38
CA MET A 181 35.99 -5.71 33.39
C MET A 181 36.50 -5.08 34.70
N VAL A 182 35.85 -3.99 35.14
CA VAL A 182 36.16 -3.33 36.41
C VAL A 182 35.97 -4.30 37.58
N THR A 183 34.89 -5.04 37.63
CA THR A 183 34.60 -6.02 38.67
C THR A 183 35.64 -7.11 38.69
N ALA A 184 36.06 -7.64 37.52
CA ALA A 184 37.12 -8.64 37.43
C ALA A 184 38.46 -8.14 37.97
N ILE A 185 38.84 -6.91 37.65
CA ILE A 185 40.08 -6.29 38.13
C ILE A 185 40.02 -6.07 39.64
N VAL A 186 38.94 -5.50 40.18
CA VAL A 186 38.78 -5.24 41.60
C VAL A 186 38.77 -6.54 42.39
N SER A 187 38.09 -7.58 41.93
CA SER A 187 38.08 -8.90 42.60
C SER A 187 39.44 -9.52 42.71
N ARG A 188 40.37 -9.29 41.75
CA ARG A 188 41.71 -9.82 41.72
C ARG A 188 42.77 -8.87 42.27
N GLN A 189 42.39 -7.75 42.87
CA GLN A 189 43.30 -6.72 43.31
C GLN A 189 44.31 -7.25 44.35
N LYS A 190 43.90 -8.16 45.25
CA LYS A 190 44.81 -8.80 46.22
C LYS A 190 45.84 -9.71 45.55
N GLU A 191 45.45 -10.41 44.51
CA GLU A 191 46.36 -11.28 43.72
C GLU A 191 47.41 -10.42 42.99
N PHE A 192 47.00 -9.33 42.40
CA PHE A 192 47.90 -8.42 41.72
C PHE A 192 48.86 -7.71 42.71
N ALA A 193 48.42 -7.37 43.93
CA ALA A 193 49.26 -6.85 44.95
C ALA A 193 50.33 -7.85 45.43
N MET A 194 49.97 -9.12 45.56
CA MET A 194 50.93 -10.21 45.90
C MET A 194 51.99 -10.37 44.83
N ILE A 195 51.59 -10.41 43.53
CA ILE A 195 52.51 -10.56 42.41
C ILE A 195 53.48 -9.36 42.34
N GLN A 196 52.98 -8.15 42.62
CA GLN A 196 53.79 -6.95 42.66
C GLN A 196 54.80 -6.95 43.85
N SER A 197 54.45 -7.55 45.00
CA SER A 197 55.36 -7.66 46.16
C SER A 197 56.50 -8.64 45.91
N ILE A 198 56.40 -9.60 44.99
CA ILE A 198 57.42 -10.55 44.56
C ILE A 198 58.41 -9.93 43.52
N GLY A 199 58.19 -8.62 43.14
CA GLY A 199 59.12 -7.89 42.29
C GLY A 199 58.69 -7.67 40.83
N MET A 200 57.42 -7.96 40.51
CA MET A 200 56.88 -7.68 39.17
C MET A 200 56.69 -6.19 38.94
N THR A 201 57.14 -5.68 37.82
CA THR A 201 56.97 -4.26 37.49
C THR A 201 55.55 -3.97 36.99
N LYS A 202 55.12 -2.70 37.19
CA LYS A 202 53.79 -2.24 36.72
C LYS A 202 53.55 -2.42 35.22
N ARG A 203 54.63 -2.44 34.43
CA ARG A 203 54.57 -2.64 32.98
C ARG A 203 54.29 -4.11 32.62
N GLN A 204 54.88 -5.04 33.34
CA GLN A 204 54.63 -6.46 33.18
C GLN A 204 53.21 -6.83 33.64
N LEU A 205 52.70 -6.20 34.72
CA LEU A 205 51.35 -6.42 35.21
C LEU A 205 50.28 -5.95 34.20
N ARG A 206 50.57 -4.90 33.41
CA ARG A 206 49.62 -4.41 32.39
C ARG A 206 49.60 -5.24 31.11
N SER A 207 50.57 -6.10 30.91
CA SER A 207 50.66 -7.01 29.73
C SER A 207 50.02 -8.39 30.00
N MET A 208 49.59 -8.65 31.21
CA MET A 208 48.80 -9.82 31.57
C MET A 208 47.33 -9.55 31.43
#